data_9ff53fc23edb348ad73ea24e30804ca7
#
_entry.id   9ff53fc23edb348ad73ea24e30804ca7
#
_cell.length_a   1.000
_cell.length_b   1.000
_cell.length_c   1.000
_cell.angle_alpha   90.00
_cell.angle_beta   90.00
_cell.angle_gamma   90.00
#
_symmetry.space_group_name_H-M   'P 1'
#
loop_
_entity.id
_entity.type
_entity.pdbx_description
1 polymer ?
#
loop_
_entity_poly.entity_id
_entity_poly.type
_entity_poly.pdbx_seq_one_letter_code
_entity_poly.pdbx_strand_id
1 'polypeptide(L)'
;MPDEQQDDDVVNVLMDQPEYPQAETLTDVATPAQWWQLFNDDLLTRLEGEAFASNLDLMSAISATEQSQAALGLTQSAQGIQAGLSASYDRSRISEHSRMAMLGAPAEPNNYWTLGAAASWELDLWGHLSSLTDAAVQRLRASEAAQQMVRVSLSADVARTYLLLRGSQQQLALASENRDIAQALLDLQLSRVRNGVATDYQTATARAAVASAEAVLPALEDQRSVLMNRLARLLGKAPGVLNKTLLDAQPIPSMPGSIPVGVPSELALRRPDIIQADAQLHAAVADVAAAKADFYPRISLNASAGTEAFDFSDMGSWGSRTYSVGPSF
;
A
#
# COMPACT_ATOMS: atom_id res chain seq x y z
N MET A 1 -23.78 19.72 -13.87
CA MET A 1 -24.41 18.41 -13.95
C MET A 1 -23.83 17.75 -15.18
N PRO A 2 -22.98 16.74 -15.09
CA PRO A 2 -22.62 15.91 -16.24
C PRO A 2 -23.77 14.93 -16.49
N ASP A 3 -24.02 14.70 -17.74
CA ASP A 3 -25.17 14.03 -18.33
C ASP A 3 -25.23 12.55 -17.92
N GLU A 4 -26.35 12.08 -17.37
CA GLU A 4 -26.64 10.66 -17.08
C GLU A 4 -26.60 9.75 -18.33
N GLN A 5 -26.58 10.33 -19.53
CA GLN A 5 -26.49 9.60 -20.80
C GLN A 5 -25.08 9.08 -21.13
N GLN A 6 -24.02 9.62 -20.49
CA GLN A 6 -22.64 9.18 -20.74
C GLN A 6 -22.26 7.93 -19.95
N ASP A 7 -22.97 7.61 -18.86
CA ASP A 7 -22.76 6.38 -18.08
C ASP A 7 -23.33 5.13 -18.75
N ASP A 8 -24.43 5.26 -19.48
CA ASP A 8 -25.07 4.13 -20.20
C ASP A 8 -24.23 3.67 -21.39
N ASP A 9 -23.50 4.56 -22.07
CA ASP A 9 -22.65 4.21 -23.22
C ASP A 9 -21.39 3.44 -22.79
N VAL A 10 -20.81 3.74 -21.63
CA VAL A 10 -19.63 3.01 -21.08
C VAL A 10 -20.02 1.60 -20.63
N VAL A 11 -21.22 1.44 -20.08
CA VAL A 11 -21.75 0.12 -19.65
C VAL A 11 -22.04 -0.76 -20.87
N ASN A 12 -22.58 -0.21 -21.94
CA ASN A 12 -22.87 -0.94 -23.17
C ASN A 12 -21.60 -1.38 -23.92
N VAL A 13 -20.53 -0.57 -23.93
CA VAL A 13 -19.23 -0.95 -24.53
C VAL A 13 -18.55 -2.08 -23.77
N LEU A 14 -18.76 -2.21 -22.47
CA LEU A 14 -18.26 -3.33 -21.66
C LEU A 14 -19.07 -4.63 -21.83
N MET A 15 -20.33 -4.53 -22.28
CA MET A 15 -21.23 -5.67 -22.51
C MET A 15 -21.11 -6.28 -23.91
N ASP A 16 -20.53 -5.56 -24.89
CA ASP A 16 -20.46 -5.96 -26.31
C ASP A 16 -19.14 -6.63 -26.71
N GLN A 17 -18.46 -7.30 -25.76
CA GLN A 17 -17.31 -8.15 -26.03
C GLN A 17 -17.79 -9.58 -26.31
N PRO A 18 -17.83 -10.00 -27.59
CA PRO A 18 -18.18 -11.40 -27.92
C PRO A 18 -16.95 -12.27 -27.65
N GLU A 19 -17.05 -13.21 -26.76
CA GLU A 19 -16.11 -14.32 -26.47
C GLU A 19 -15.57 -14.40 -25.04
N TYR A 20 -16.47 -14.42 -24.06
CA TYR A 20 -16.19 -15.25 -22.90
C TYR A 20 -17.09 -16.48 -22.97
N PRO A 21 -16.55 -17.64 -23.35
CA PRO A 21 -17.31 -18.89 -23.25
C PRO A 21 -17.45 -19.20 -21.77
N GLN A 22 -18.60 -18.96 -21.20
CA GLN A 22 -19.07 -19.39 -19.88
C GLN A 22 -19.84 -18.29 -19.09
N ALA A 23 -20.63 -17.46 -19.76
CA ALA A 23 -21.57 -16.56 -19.07
C ALA A 23 -22.53 -17.33 -18.13
N GLU A 24 -22.70 -18.63 -18.31
CA GLU A 24 -23.54 -19.49 -17.46
C GLU A 24 -22.93 -19.76 -16.07
N THR A 25 -21.65 -19.52 -15.87
CA THR A 25 -20.96 -19.71 -14.58
C THR A 25 -20.81 -18.45 -13.74
N LEU A 26 -21.15 -17.29 -14.29
CA LEU A 26 -21.14 -16.02 -13.58
C LEU A 26 -22.48 -15.79 -12.89
N THR A 27 -22.43 -15.35 -11.62
CA THR A 27 -23.65 -15.06 -10.84
C THR A 27 -23.63 -13.63 -10.32
N ASP A 28 -24.81 -13.02 -10.20
CA ASP A 28 -25.00 -11.67 -9.65
C ASP A 28 -24.77 -11.59 -8.13
N VAL A 29 -24.33 -12.68 -7.51
CA VAL A 29 -23.99 -12.71 -6.10
C VAL A 29 -22.70 -11.94 -5.88
N ALA A 30 -22.66 -11.08 -4.86
CA ALA A 30 -21.46 -10.32 -4.54
C ALA A 30 -20.26 -11.23 -4.25
N THR A 31 -19.10 -10.89 -4.83
CA THR A 31 -17.84 -11.60 -4.58
C THR A 31 -17.52 -11.60 -3.08
N PRO A 32 -17.32 -12.76 -2.46
CA PRO A 32 -16.96 -12.81 -1.04
C PRO A 32 -15.58 -12.17 -0.80
N ALA A 33 -15.41 -11.54 0.36
CA ALA A 33 -14.13 -10.91 0.72
C ALA A 33 -12.95 -11.90 0.71
N GLN A 34 -13.22 -13.17 0.98
CA GLN A 34 -12.24 -14.26 0.95
C GLN A 34 -12.54 -15.22 -0.23
N TRP A 35 -12.50 -14.67 -1.44
CA TRP A 35 -12.87 -15.37 -2.67
C TRP A 35 -12.07 -16.66 -2.92
N TRP A 36 -10.83 -16.76 -2.41
CA TRP A 36 -9.98 -17.94 -2.54
C TRP A 36 -10.54 -19.18 -1.80
N GLN A 37 -11.45 -18.99 -0.85
CA GLN A 37 -12.17 -20.11 -0.19
C GLN A 37 -13.06 -20.89 -1.14
N LEU A 38 -13.44 -20.30 -2.27
CA LEU A 38 -14.21 -20.99 -3.33
C LEU A 38 -13.45 -22.20 -3.91
N PHE A 39 -12.13 -22.25 -3.77
CA PHE A 39 -11.31 -23.39 -4.20
C PHE A 39 -11.31 -24.56 -3.19
N ASN A 40 -11.91 -24.40 -2.01
CA ASN A 40 -11.94 -25.40 -0.94
C ASN A 40 -10.56 -26.01 -0.61
N ASP A 41 -9.52 -25.16 -0.57
CA ASP A 41 -8.14 -25.54 -0.28
C ASP A 41 -7.66 -24.84 1.00
N ASP A 42 -7.48 -25.64 2.07
CA ASP A 42 -7.03 -25.14 3.37
C ASP A 42 -5.60 -24.59 3.34
N LEU A 43 -4.75 -25.13 2.44
CA LEU A 43 -3.38 -24.64 2.31
C LEU A 43 -3.36 -23.29 1.63
N LEU A 44 -4.14 -23.10 0.54
CA LEU A 44 -4.31 -21.80 -0.10
C LEU A 44 -4.81 -20.77 0.92
N THR A 45 -5.83 -21.12 1.72
CA THR A 45 -6.39 -20.24 2.74
C THR A 45 -5.35 -19.83 3.79
N ARG A 46 -4.48 -20.74 4.21
CA ARG A 46 -3.36 -20.42 5.13
C ARG A 46 -2.33 -19.51 4.48
N LEU A 47 -1.94 -19.78 3.23
CA LEU A 47 -0.98 -18.96 2.49
C LEU A 47 -1.48 -17.52 2.30
N GLU A 48 -2.77 -17.35 1.99
CA GLU A 48 -3.40 -16.02 1.93
C GLU A 48 -3.33 -15.28 3.27
N GLY A 49 -3.68 -15.98 4.37
CA GLY A 49 -3.57 -15.40 5.72
C GLY A 49 -2.15 -14.99 6.08
N GLU A 50 -1.15 -15.82 5.75
CA GLU A 50 0.26 -15.50 5.97
C GLU A 50 0.72 -14.33 5.11
N ALA A 51 0.29 -14.26 3.84
CA ALA A 51 0.62 -13.15 2.95
C ALA A 51 0.08 -11.81 3.49
N PHE A 52 -1.18 -11.77 3.92
CA PHE A 52 -1.74 -10.56 4.53
C PHE A 52 -1.04 -10.12 5.82
N ALA A 53 -0.46 -11.06 6.56
CA ALA A 53 0.23 -10.77 7.81
C ALA A 53 1.68 -10.27 7.62
N SER A 54 2.36 -10.67 6.52
CA SER A 54 3.81 -10.51 6.41
C SER A 54 4.32 -9.98 5.06
N ASN A 55 3.43 -9.70 4.10
CA ASN A 55 3.85 -9.14 2.82
C ASN A 55 4.38 -7.70 2.97
N LEU A 56 5.59 -7.45 2.44
CA LEU A 56 6.28 -6.17 2.59
C LEU A 56 5.63 -5.03 1.80
N ASP A 57 5.05 -5.33 0.63
CA ASP A 57 4.36 -4.32 -0.18
C ASP A 57 3.07 -3.87 0.51
N LEU A 58 2.34 -4.80 1.13
CA LEU A 58 1.16 -4.48 1.93
C LEU A 58 1.52 -3.68 3.20
N MET A 59 2.60 -4.06 3.90
CA MET A 59 3.09 -3.28 5.05
C MET A 59 3.48 -1.86 4.65
N SER A 60 4.12 -1.68 3.50
CA SER A 60 4.44 -0.36 2.96
C SER A 60 3.19 0.46 2.66
N ALA A 61 2.14 -0.16 2.08
CA ALA A 61 0.88 0.51 1.81
C ALA A 61 0.14 0.91 3.10
N ILE A 62 0.18 0.07 4.14
CA ILE A 62 -0.35 0.39 5.47
C ILE A 62 0.37 1.61 6.06
N SER A 63 1.72 1.62 6.02
CA SER A 63 2.51 2.74 6.51
C SER A 63 2.25 4.04 5.75
N ALA A 64 1.99 3.96 4.43
CA ALA A 64 1.58 5.13 3.65
C ALA A 64 0.20 5.67 4.07
N THR A 65 -0.73 4.80 4.45
CA THR A 65 -2.03 5.19 4.99
C THR A 65 -1.88 5.85 6.37
N GLU A 66 -1.05 5.28 7.26
CA GLU A 66 -0.72 5.89 8.56
C GLU A 66 -0.06 7.27 8.41
N GLN A 67 0.82 7.43 7.42
CA GLN A 67 1.41 8.74 7.08
C GLN A 67 0.33 9.75 6.65
N SER A 68 -0.62 9.34 5.81
CA SER A 68 -1.73 10.19 5.38
C SER A 68 -2.65 10.56 6.55
N GLN A 69 -2.89 9.62 7.47
CA GLN A 69 -3.64 9.85 8.70
C GLN A 69 -2.92 10.88 9.61
N ALA A 70 -1.61 10.77 9.76
CA ALA A 70 -0.81 11.73 10.53
C ALA A 70 -0.81 13.12 9.86
N ALA A 71 -0.76 13.19 8.52
CA ALA A 71 -0.87 14.45 7.78
C ALA A 71 -2.24 15.11 7.97
N LEU A 72 -3.33 14.33 8.00
CA LEU A 72 -4.66 14.83 8.36
C LEU A 72 -4.65 15.41 9.79
N GLY A 73 -4.04 14.73 10.76
CA GLY A 73 -3.91 15.22 12.13
C GLY A 73 -3.19 16.57 12.22
N LEU A 74 -2.17 16.79 11.37
CA LEU A 74 -1.47 18.08 11.29
C LEU A 74 -2.38 19.20 10.77
N THR A 75 -3.15 18.96 9.70
CA THR A 75 -4.08 20.00 9.19
C THR A 75 -5.21 20.28 10.16
N GLN A 76 -5.74 19.28 10.84
CA GLN A 76 -6.74 19.45 11.89
C GLN A 76 -6.20 20.25 13.08
N SER A 77 -4.94 20.02 13.47
CA SER A 77 -4.32 20.75 14.57
C SER A 77 -4.14 22.23 14.24
N ALA A 78 -3.96 22.59 12.96
CA ALA A 78 -3.85 23.99 12.53
C ALA A 78 -5.17 24.78 12.69
N GLN A 79 -6.32 24.11 12.70
CA GLN A 79 -7.62 24.74 13.00
C GLN A 79 -7.79 25.09 14.48
N GLY A 80 -7.01 24.45 15.35
CA GLY A 80 -7.07 24.65 16.79
C GLY A 80 -6.20 25.80 17.30
N ILE A 81 -6.31 26.06 18.61
CA ILE A 81 -5.44 27.01 19.28
C ILE A 81 -4.02 26.45 19.35
N GLN A 82 -3.07 27.20 18.78
CA GLN A 82 -1.64 26.89 18.90
C GLN A 82 -1.09 27.58 20.16
N ALA A 83 -0.67 26.80 21.14
CA ALA A 83 -0.14 27.33 22.39
C ALA A 83 1.30 26.85 22.60
N GLY A 84 2.14 27.74 23.10
CA GLY A 84 3.55 27.47 23.37
C GLY A 84 4.02 28.13 24.66
N LEU A 85 5.00 27.52 25.30
CA LEU A 85 5.73 28.10 26.42
C LEU A 85 7.13 28.43 25.92
N SER A 86 7.65 29.61 26.36
CA SER A 86 8.98 30.06 26.06
C SER A 86 9.68 30.51 27.31
N ALA A 87 10.95 30.17 27.45
CA ALA A 87 11.85 30.68 28.45
C ALA A 87 13.15 31.05 27.79
N SER A 88 13.67 32.24 28.02
CA SER A 88 14.95 32.62 27.49
C SER A 88 15.79 33.42 28.51
N TYR A 89 17.08 33.31 28.38
CA TYR A 89 18.06 34.15 29.04
C TYR A 89 18.99 34.71 27.98
N ASP A 90 19.12 36.00 27.96
CA ASP A 90 20.04 36.72 27.09
C ASP A 90 20.99 37.59 27.93
N ARG A 91 22.27 37.55 27.61
CA ARG A 91 23.25 38.52 28.15
C ARG A 91 23.83 39.31 26.99
N SER A 92 23.41 40.55 26.90
CA SER A 92 23.76 41.42 25.79
C SER A 92 24.44 42.71 26.25
N ARG A 93 25.24 43.30 25.37
CA ARG A 93 25.80 44.63 25.49
C ARG A 93 25.58 45.37 24.18
N ILE A 94 24.98 46.52 24.23
CA ILE A 94 24.88 47.38 23.05
C ILE A 94 26.20 48.16 22.85
N SER A 95 26.51 48.48 21.58
CA SER A 95 27.65 49.34 21.27
C SER A 95 27.42 50.78 21.76
N GLU A 96 28.44 51.40 22.33
CA GLU A 96 28.42 52.81 22.71
C GLU A 96 28.13 53.74 21.53
N HIS A 97 28.40 53.29 20.30
CA HIS A 97 28.12 54.02 19.06
C HIS A 97 26.79 53.62 18.41
N SER A 98 25.94 52.86 19.11
CA SER A 98 24.59 52.49 18.61
C SER A 98 23.60 53.64 18.78
N ARG A 99 22.55 53.65 17.95
CA ARG A 99 21.44 54.63 18.10
C ARG A 99 20.81 54.60 19.48
N MET A 100 20.72 53.42 20.09
CA MET A 100 20.12 53.26 21.43
C MET A 100 21.01 53.89 22.51
N ALA A 101 22.34 53.78 22.41
CA ALA A 101 23.26 54.44 23.30
C ALA A 101 23.22 55.99 23.15
N MET A 102 23.06 56.48 21.91
CA MET A 102 22.87 57.93 21.67
C MET A 102 21.56 58.47 22.26
N LEU A 103 20.54 57.62 22.44
CA LEU A 103 19.27 57.95 23.10
C LEU A 103 19.32 57.76 24.63
N GLY A 104 20.47 57.46 25.19
CA GLY A 104 20.69 57.32 26.64
C GLY A 104 20.52 55.91 27.19
N ALA A 105 20.45 54.91 26.34
CA ALA A 105 20.45 53.51 26.80
C ALA A 105 21.84 53.13 27.35
N PRO A 106 21.93 52.45 28.53
CA PRO A 106 23.22 52.04 29.11
C PRO A 106 23.90 51.02 28.20
N ALA A 107 25.20 51.27 27.92
CA ALA A 107 26.01 50.38 27.10
C ALA A 107 26.74 49.28 27.91
N GLU A 108 26.41 49.15 29.19
CA GLU A 108 26.94 48.07 30.03
C GLU A 108 26.28 46.71 29.72
N PRO A 109 26.99 45.57 29.94
CA PRO A 109 26.39 44.27 29.80
C PRO A 109 25.21 44.10 30.76
N ASN A 110 24.07 43.71 30.24
CA ASN A 110 22.89 43.42 31.04
C ASN A 110 22.40 41.97 30.79
N ASN A 111 21.73 41.43 31.76
CA ASN A 111 21.03 40.17 31.66
C ASN A 111 19.54 40.46 31.33
N TYR A 112 18.92 39.58 30.62
CA TYR A 112 17.49 39.67 30.36
C TYR A 112 16.84 38.29 30.43
N TRP A 113 15.91 38.13 31.30
CA TRP A 113 15.22 36.92 31.56
C TRP A 113 13.79 37.09 31.05
N THR A 114 13.29 36.09 30.27
CA THR A 114 11.90 36.05 29.87
C THR A 114 11.33 34.67 30.14
N LEU A 115 10.08 34.62 30.60
CA LEU A 115 9.29 33.43 30.75
C LEU A 115 7.86 33.76 30.35
N GLY A 116 7.32 33.05 29.37
CA GLY A 116 5.98 33.37 28.88
C GLY A 116 5.28 32.20 28.25
N ALA A 117 3.97 32.37 28.14
CA ALA A 117 3.08 31.55 27.36
C ALA A 117 2.47 32.40 26.25
N ALA A 118 2.39 31.87 25.07
CA ALA A 118 1.69 32.49 23.94
C ALA A 118 0.69 31.53 23.34
N ALA A 119 -0.43 32.07 22.88
CA ALA A 119 -1.45 31.33 22.16
C ALA A 119 -1.86 32.11 20.91
N SER A 120 -2.03 31.40 19.78
CA SER A 120 -2.51 31.95 18.53
C SER A 120 -3.62 31.06 17.99
N TRP A 121 -4.67 31.68 17.47
CA TRP A 121 -5.76 30.98 16.82
C TRP A 121 -6.16 31.69 15.53
N GLU A 122 -5.99 31.01 14.40
CA GLU A 122 -6.46 31.50 13.11
C GLU A 122 -7.97 31.28 12.98
N LEU A 123 -8.71 32.36 12.74
CA LEU A 123 -10.13 32.31 12.52
C LEU A 123 -10.39 31.97 11.05
N ASP A 124 -10.86 30.76 10.79
CA ASP A 124 -11.11 30.28 9.44
C ASP A 124 -12.38 30.85 8.81
N LEU A 125 -12.40 32.17 8.62
CA LEU A 125 -13.59 32.91 8.14
C LEU A 125 -13.89 32.64 6.66
N TRP A 126 -12.89 32.29 5.89
CA TRP A 126 -12.97 32.09 4.44
C TRP A 126 -12.87 30.63 4.04
N GLY A 127 -12.75 29.72 5.01
CA GLY A 127 -12.71 28.31 4.78
C GLY A 127 -11.37 27.80 4.24
N HIS A 128 -10.25 28.52 4.46
CA HIS A 128 -8.92 28.10 4.03
C HIS A 128 -8.47 26.82 4.74
N LEU A 129 -8.49 26.83 6.09
CA LEU A 129 -8.06 25.69 6.90
C LEU A 129 -9.02 24.52 6.79
N SER A 130 -10.34 24.76 6.71
CA SER A 130 -11.32 23.70 6.48
C SER A 130 -11.16 23.06 5.12
N SER A 131 -10.90 23.82 4.05
CA SER A 131 -10.65 23.27 2.71
C SER A 131 -9.36 22.45 2.67
N LEU A 132 -8.29 22.88 3.37
CA LEU A 132 -7.05 22.06 3.50
C LEU A 132 -7.31 20.75 4.24
N THR A 133 -8.15 20.80 5.28
CA THR A 133 -8.54 19.59 6.03
C THR A 133 -9.38 18.65 5.16
N ASP A 134 -10.33 19.18 4.39
CA ASP A 134 -11.11 18.39 3.43
C ASP A 134 -10.20 17.75 2.38
N ALA A 135 -9.22 18.47 1.84
CA ALA A 135 -8.21 17.92 0.94
C ALA A 135 -7.42 16.78 1.59
N ALA A 136 -7.00 16.93 2.85
CA ALA A 136 -6.29 15.90 3.60
C ALA A 136 -7.16 14.66 3.87
N VAL A 137 -8.46 14.83 4.18
CA VAL A 137 -9.43 13.73 4.32
C VAL A 137 -9.52 12.93 3.02
N GLN A 138 -9.63 13.61 1.88
CA GLN A 138 -9.72 12.92 0.59
C GLN A 138 -8.39 12.23 0.21
N ARG A 139 -7.23 12.81 0.57
CA ARG A 139 -5.93 12.14 0.40
C ARG A 139 -5.81 10.88 1.25
N LEU A 140 -6.31 10.91 2.48
CA LEU A 140 -6.38 9.70 3.32
C LEU A 140 -7.26 8.64 2.66
N ARG A 141 -8.46 9.00 2.18
CA ARG A 141 -9.35 8.08 1.46
C ARG A 141 -8.69 7.49 0.21
N ALA A 142 -7.91 8.29 -0.53
CA ALA A 142 -7.14 7.82 -1.68
C ALA A 142 -6.05 6.82 -1.27
N SER A 143 -5.38 7.04 -0.14
CA SER A 143 -4.37 6.12 0.41
C SER A 143 -4.98 4.81 0.90
N GLU A 144 -6.14 4.85 1.55
CA GLU A 144 -6.90 3.67 1.95
C GLU A 144 -7.33 2.83 0.74
N ALA A 145 -7.79 3.48 -0.33
CA ALA A 145 -8.12 2.80 -1.58
C ALA A 145 -6.90 2.17 -2.24
N ALA A 146 -5.74 2.84 -2.25
CA ALA A 146 -4.47 2.29 -2.72
C ALA A 146 -4.04 1.06 -1.91
N GLN A 147 -4.19 1.08 -0.59
CA GLN A 147 -3.94 -0.07 0.28
C GLN A 147 -4.87 -1.25 -0.08
N GLN A 148 -6.15 -1.00 -0.34
CA GLN A 148 -7.08 -2.06 -0.78
C GLN A 148 -6.69 -2.63 -2.15
N MET A 149 -6.21 -1.82 -3.08
CA MET A 149 -5.71 -2.29 -4.37
C MET A 149 -4.52 -3.25 -4.19
N VAL A 150 -3.58 -2.93 -3.31
CA VAL A 150 -2.45 -3.82 -2.97
C VAL A 150 -2.96 -5.14 -2.38
N ARG A 151 -3.98 -5.11 -1.50
CA ARG A 151 -4.59 -6.33 -0.94
C ARG A 151 -5.20 -7.23 -2.02
N VAL A 152 -5.97 -6.64 -2.93
CA VAL A 152 -6.60 -7.38 -4.03
C VAL A 152 -5.54 -8.00 -4.94
N SER A 153 -4.53 -7.22 -5.33
CA SER A 153 -3.42 -7.71 -6.16
C SER A 153 -2.63 -8.82 -5.47
N LEU A 154 -2.35 -8.67 -4.17
CA LEU A 154 -1.62 -9.66 -3.39
C LEU A 154 -2.37 -10.99 -3.35
N SER A 155 -3.68 -10.99 -3.03
CA SER A 155 -4.45 -12.22 -2.98
C SER A 155 -4.54 -12.90 -4.35
N ALA A 156 -4.71 -12.13 -5.42
CA ALA A 156 -4.71 -12.67 -6.78
C ALA A 156 -3.34 -13.29 -7.16
N ASP A 157 -2.23 -12.64 -6.78
CA ASP A 157 -0.88 -13.13 -7.05
C ASP A 157 -0.54 -14.39 -6.24
N VAL A 158 -0.97 -14.47 -4.98
CA VAL A 158 -0.80 -15.66 -4.13
C VAL A 158 -1.55 -16.84 -4.73
N ALA A 159 -2.85 -16.69 -4.98
CA ALA A 159 -3.68 -17.76 -5.55
C ALA A 159 -3.15 -18.20 -6.92
N ARG A 160 -2.86 -17.25 -7.82
CA ARG A 160 -2.30 -17.55 -9.14
C ARG A 160 -0.98 -18.31 -9.05
N THR A 161 -0.06 -17.85 -8.21
CA THR A 161 1.27 -18.49 -8.07
C THR A 161 1.13 -19.88 -7.48
N TYR A 162 0.23 -20.07 -6.52
CA TYR A 162 -0.07 -21.36 -5.93
C TYR A 162 -0.65 -22.36 -6.96
N LEU A 163 -1.64 -21.94 -7.74
CA LEU A 163 -2.24 -22.79 -8.78
C LEU A 163 -1.24 -23.17 -9.87
N LEU A 164 -0.39 -22.22 -10.30
CA LEU A 164 0.69 -22.47 -11.24
C LEU A 164 1.73 -23.45 -10.67
N LEU A 165 2.03 -23.36 -9.37
CA LEU A 165 2.91 -24.32 -8.67
C LEU A 165 2.31 -25.73 -8.70
N ARG A 166 1.02 -25.89 -8.38
CA ARG A 166 0.35 -27.19 -8.44
C ARG A 166 0.33 -27.77 -9.86
N GLY A 167 0.08 -26.93 -10.87
CA GLY A 167 0.18 -27.32 -12.28
C GLY A 167 1.60 -27.76 -12.68
N SER A 168 2.61 -27.02 -12.27
CA SER A 168 4.02 -27.37 -12.50
C SER A 168 4.43 -28.70 -11.83
N GLN A 169 3.97 -28.97 -10.62
CA GLN A 169 4.20 -30.24 -9.91
C GLN A 169 3.55 -31.41 -10.65
N GLN A 170 2.35 -31.24 -11.18
CA GLN A 170 1.69 -32.27 -11.97
C GLN A 170 2.40 -32.54 -13.29
N GLN A 171 2.86 -31.49 -13.98
CA GLN A 171 3.67 -31.61 -15.19
C GLN A 171 4.97 -32.36 -14.92
N LEU A 172 5.66 -32.08 -13.81
CA LEU A 172 6.88 -32.77 -13.41
C LEU A 172 6.61 -34.25 -13.12
N ALA A 173 5.51 -34.58 -12.43
CA ALA A 173 5.12 -35.97 -12.17
C ALA A 173 4.88 -36.75 -13.47
N LEU A 174 4.12 -36.16 -14.41
CA LEU A 174 3.86 -36.77 -15.72
C LEU A 174 5.14 -36.94 -16.57
N ALA A 175 6.02 -35.92 -16.54
CA ALA A 175 7.30 -36.00 -17.25
C ALA A 175 8.23 -37.12 -16.66
N SER A 176 8.23 -37.28 -15.34
CA SER A 176 8.94 -38.36 -14.65
C SER A 176 8.37 -39.72 -15.02
N GLU A 177 7.04 -39.88 -15.05
CA GLU A 177 6.39 -41.11 -15.49
C GLU A 177 6.71 -41.43 -16.95
N ASN A 178 6.70 -40.45 -17.84
CA ASN A 178 7.10 -40.63 -19.24
C ASN A 178 8.54 -41.07 -19.38
N ARG A 179 9.49 -40.54 -18.58
CA ARG A 179 10.87 -40.99 -18.52
C ARG A 179 10.95 -42.47 -18.07
N ASP A 180 10.19 -42.86 -17.05
CA ASP A 180 10.18 -44.22 -16.52
C ASP A 180 9.62 -45.22 -17.57
N ILE A 181 8.58 -44.84 -18.30
CA ILE A 181 8.06 -45.62 -19.41
C ILE A 181 9.10 -45.77 -20.53
N ALA A 182 9.78 -44.67 -20.91
CA ALA A 182 10.83 -44.72 -21.92
C ALA A 182 12.01 -45.64 -21.48
N GLN A 183 12.38 -45.60 -20.21
CA GLN A 183 13.38 -46.46 -19.63
C GLN A 183 12.97 -47.93 -19.67
N ALA A 184 11.74 -48.26 -19.29
CA ALA A 184 11.22 -49.64 -19.37
C ALA A 184 11.19 -50.16 -20.81
N LEU A 185 10.87 -49.32 -21.79
CA LEU A 185 10.95 -49.67 -23.22
C LEU A 185 12.37 -49.93 -23.68
N LEU A 186 13.36 -49.13 -23.23
CA LEU A 186 14.78 -49.36 -23.50
C LEU A 186 15.23 -50.71 -22.93
N ASP A 187 14.87 -51.02 -21.68
CA ASP A 187 15.23 -52.29 -21.03
C ASP A 187 14.64 -53.50 -21.76
N LEU A 188 13.40 -53.36 -22.25
CA LEU A 188 12.76 -54.37 -23.11
C LEU A 188 13.55 -54.57 -24.43
N GLN A 189 13.94 -53.49 -25.12
CA GLN A 189 14.71 -53.56 -26.37
C GLN A 189 16.09 -54.19 -26.13
N LEU A 190 16.77 -53.84 -25.06
CA LEU A 190 18.05 -54.46 -24.67
C LEU A 190 17.90 -55.98 -24.42
N SER A 191 16.80 -56.41 -23.81
CA SER A 191 16.50 -57.84 -23.65
C SER A 191 16.25 -58.54 -24.98
N ARG A 192 15.51 -57.90 -25.91
CA ARG A 192 15.22 -58.44 -27.26
C ARG A 192 16.49 -58.56 -28.11
N VAL A 193 17.43 -57.60 -28.03
CA VAL A 193 18.75 -57.70 -28.71
C VAL A 193 19.55 -58.87 -28.16
N ARG A 194 19.61 -59.03 -26.82
CA ARG A 194 20.30 -60.17 -26.19
C ARG A 194 19.75 -61.52 -26.65
N ASN A 195 18.46 -61.60 -26.98
CA ASN A 195 17.81 -62.81 -27.49
C ASN A 195 17.83 -62.91 -29.03
N GLY A 196 18.51 -62.00 -29.73
CA GLY A 196 18.65 -62.02 -31.18
C GLY A 196 17.39 -61.64 -31.98
N VAL A 197 16.40 -60.98 -31.35
CA VAL A 197 15.11 -60.64 -31.98
C VAL A 197 14.90 -59.12 -32.18
N ALA A 198 15.93 -58.30 -31.95
CA ALA A 198 15.92 -56.86 -32.22
C ALA A 198 17.29 -56.38 -32.75
N THR A 199 17.31 -55.21 -33.36
CA THR A 199 18.51 -54.59 -33.97
C THR A 199 19.11 -53.51 -33.07
N ASP A 200 20.42 -53.21 -33.27
CA ASP A 200 21.09 -52.10 -32.58
C ASP A 200 20.45 -50.73 -32.88
N TYR A 201 19.87 -50.57 -34.09
CA TYR A 201 19.12 -49.37 -34.45
C TYR A 201 17.92 -49.12 -33.52
N GLN A 202 17.16 -50.19 -33.22
CA GLN A 202 16.02 -50.10 -32.30
C GLN A 202 16.43 -49.71 -30.88
N THR A 203 17.57 -50.21 -30.43
CA THR A 203 18.17 -49.84 -29.14
C THR A 203 18.62 -48.38 -29.11
N ALA A 204 19.29 -47.92 -30.19
CA ALA A 204 19.73 -46.52 -30.30
C ALA A 204 18.54 -45.57 -30.29
N THR A 205 17.45 -45.92 -30.98
CA THR A 205 16.20 -45.11 -30.96
C THR A 205 15.59 -45.08 -29.56
N ALA A 206 15.54 -46.19 -28.85
CA ALA A 206 15.00 -46.22 -27.48
C ALA A 206 15.89 -45.41 -26.50
N ARG A 207 17.22 -45.45 -26.65
CA ARG A 207 18.11 -44.56 -25.85
C ARG A 207 17.89 -43.08 -26.12
N ALA A 208 17.69 -42.72 -27.39
CA ALA A 208 17.38 -41.32 -27.73
C ALA A 208 16.04 -40.86 -27.12
N ALA A 209 15.05 -41.76 -27.05
CA ALA A 209 13.75 -41.46 -26.40
C ALA A 209 13.92 -41.21 -24.88
N VAL A 210 14.75 -42.05 -24.20
CA VAL A 210 15.07 -41.81 -22.77
C VAL A 210 15.74 -40.46 -22.58
N ALA A 211 16.81 -40.18 -23.36
CA ALA A 211 17.55 -38.92 -23.26
C ALA A 211 16.66 -37.70 -23.53
N SER A 212 15.73 -37.81 -24.47
CA SER A 212 14.72 -36.76 -24.73
C SER A 212 13.77 -36.53 -23.55
N ALA A 213 13.30 -37.61 -22.92
CA ALA A 213 12.43 -37.54 -21.77
C ALA A 213 13.13 -36.94 -20.54
N GLU A 214 14.42 -37.35 -20.32
CA GLU A 214 15.25 -36.80 -19.24
C GLU A 214 15.56 -35.31 -19.43
N ALA A 215 15.77 -34.85 -20.65
CA ALA A 215 16.14 -33.48 -20.96
C ALA A 215 15.05 -32.43 -20.57
N VAL A 216 13.79 -32.86 -20.40
CA VAL A 216 12.68 -31.99 -20.03
C VAL A 216 12.64 -31.74 -18.51
N LEU A 217 13.09 -32.72 -17.71
CA LEU A 217 12.94 -32.68 -16.24
C LEU A 217 13.61 -31.47 -15.58
N PRO A 218 14.87 -31.10 -15.91
CA PRO A 218 15.51 -29.96 -15.24
C PRO A 218 14.79 -28.62 -15.44
N ALA A 219 14.21 -28.40 -16.61
CA ALA A 219 13.44 -27.18 -16.89
C ALA A 219 12.17 -27.08 -16.04
N LEU A 220 11.48 -28.22 -15.83
CA LEU A 220 10.29 -28.28 -14.98
C LEU A 220 10.63 -28.13 -13.48
N GLU A 221 11.76 -28.68 -13.05
CA GLU A 221 12.28 -28.51 -11.69
C GLU A 221 12.65 -27.05 -11.40
N ASP A 222 13.29 -26.37 -12.35
CA ASP A 222 13.61 -24.97 -12.26
C ASP A 222 12.31 -24.13 -12.20
N GLN A 223 11.35 -24.38 -13.08
CA GLN A 223 10.04 -23.70 -13.05
C GLN A 223 9.34 -23.85 -11.69
N ARG A 224 9.32 -25.07 -11.13
CA ARG A 224 8.77 -25.32 -9.78
C ARG A 224 9.51 -24.47 -8.73
N SER A 225 10.84 -24.44 -8.79
CA SER A 225 11.67 -23.70 -7.84
C SER A 225 11.43 -22.19 -7.93
N VAL A 226 11.31 -21.65 -9.13
CA VAL A 226 10.96 -20.23 -9.37
C VAL A 226 9.60 -19.89 -8.78
N LEU A 227 8.58 -20.73 -8.98
CA LEU A 227 7.23 -20.52 -8.43
C LEU A 227 7.22 -20.59 -6.90
N MET A 228 7.96 -21.53 -6.30
CA MET A 228 8.10 -21.63 -4.84
C MET A 228 8.79 -20.40 -4.24
N ASN A 229 9.83 -19.90 -4.88
CA ASN A 229 10.53 -18.69 -4.45
C ASN A 229 9.66 -17.43 -4.64
N ARG A 230 8.89 -17.37 -5.73
CA ARG A 230 7.91 -16.28 -5.94
C ARG A 230 6.86 -16.28 -4.82
N LEU A 231 6.32 -17.44 -4.47
CA LEU A 231 5.36 -17.57 -3.37
C LEU A 231 6.01 -17.18 -2.04
N ALA A 232 7.24 -17.63 -1.75
CA ALA A 232 7.97 -17.23 -0.56
C ALA A 232 8.11 -15.69 -0.45
N ARG A 233 8.44 -15.01 -1.55
CA ARG A 233 8.51 -13.54 -1.61
C ARG A 233 7.16 -12.89 -1.30
N LEU A 234 6.06 -13.40 -1.86
CA LEU A 234 4.71 -12.89 -1.56
C LEU A 234 4.34 -13.04 -0.07
N LEU A 235 4.85 -14.08 0.59
CA LEU A 235 4.70 -14.33 2.02
C LEU A 235 5.74 -13.62 2.90
N GLY A 236 6.60 -12.75 2.34
CA GLY A 236 7.67 -12.10 3.08
C GLY A 236 8.71 -13.05 3.67
N LYS A 237 8.88 -14.25 3.08
CA LYS A 237 9.78 -15.30 3.57
C LYS A 237 11.04 -15.42 2.70
N ALA A 238 12.11 -15.93 3.30
CA ALA A 238 13.34 -16.23 2.57
C ALA A 238 13.13 -17.39 1.56
N PRO A 239 13.88 -17.40 0.45
CA PRO A 239 13.86 -18.51 -0.52
C PRO A 239 14.11 -19.86 0.16
N GLY A 240 13.43 -20.91 -0.30
CA GLY A 240 13.59 -22.26 0.19
C GLY A 240 12.84 -22.62 1.48
N VAL A 241 12.29 -21.65 2.22
CA VAL A 241 11.53 -21.91 3.47
C VAL A 241 10.29 -22.77 3.20
N LEU A 242 9.65 -22.60 2.04
CA LEU A 242 8.45 -23.34 1.66
C LEU A 242 8.71 -24.76 1.17
N ASN A 243 9.98 -25.19 0.99
CA ASN A 243 10.31 -26.52 0.48
C ASN A 243 9.72 -27.64 1.36
N LYS A 244 9.68 -27.45 2.68
CA LYS A 244 9.14 -28.46 3.60
C LYS A 244 7.64 -28.66 3.47
N THR A 245 6.92 -27.65 3.04
CA THR A 245 5.44 -27.65 3.00
C THR A 245 4.87 -27.80 1.61
N LEU A 246 5.64 -27.40 0.57
CA LEU A 246 5.16 -27.32 -0.81
C LEU A 246 5.95 -28.18 -1.80
N LEU A 247 6.97 -28.95 -1.36
CA LEU A 247 7.74 -29.78 -2.27
C LEU A 247 6.91 -30.95 -2.82
N ASP A 248 6.04 -31.53 -1.98
CA ASP A 248 5.21 -32.66 -2.36
C ASP A 248 4.09 -32.23 -3.30
N ALA A 249 3.95 -33.01 -4.37
CA ALA A 249 2.88 -32.82 -5.34
C ALA A 249 1.51 -33.08 -4.67
N GLN A 250 0.59 -32.17 -4.88
CA GLN A 250 -0.80 -32.30 -4.48
C GLN A 250 -1.69 -31.99 -5.72
N PRO A 251 -2.89 -32.49 -5.79
CA PRO A 251 -3.79 -32.21 -6.91
C PRO A 251 -4.06 -30.70 -7.02
N ILE A 252 -4.35 -30.26 -8.25
CA ILE A 252 -4.79 -28.89 -8.50
C ILE A 252 -6.17 -28.72 -7.83
N PRO A 253 -6.40 -27.64 -7.05
CA PRO A 253 -7.69 -27.36 -6.46
C PRO A 253 -8.80 -27.33 -7.51
N SER A 254 -9.97 -27.84 -7.16
CA SER A 254 -11.12 -27.84 -8.07
C SER A 254 -11.61 -26.40 -8.33
N MET A 255 -11.95 -26.13 -9.60
CA MET A 255 -12.59 -24.87 -9.97
C MET A 255 -13.97 -24.77 -9.31
N PRO A 256 -14.33 -23.58 -8.78
CA PRO A 256 -15.69 -23.37 -8.29
C PRO A 256 -16.71 -23.52 -9.44
N GLY A 257 -17.86 -24.15 -9.15
CA GLY A 257 -18.91 -24.36 -10.16
C GLY A 257 -19.59 -23.08 -10.64
N SER A 258 -19.53 -22.01 -9.85
CA SER A 258 -20.00 -20.66 -10.21
C SER A 258 -19.07 -19.61 -9.62
N ILE A 259 -18.87 -18.52 -10.36
CA ILE A 259 -18.05 -17.39 -9.96
C ILE A 259 -18.98 -16.22 -9.63
N PRO A 260 -19.09 -15.81 -8.34
CA PRO A 260 -19.87 -14.65 -7.95
C PRO A 260 -19.15 -13.38 -8.36
N VAL A 261 -19.69 -12.62 -9.29
CA VAL A 261 -19.11 -11.35 -9.78
C VAL A 261 -19.87 -10.12 -9.34
N GLY A 262 -21.15 -10.27 -8.95
CA GLY A 262 -22.03 -9.15 -8.64
C GLY A 262 -22.54 -8.43 -9.89
N VAL A 263 -23.29 -7.35 -9.66
CA VAL A 263 -23.84 -6.52 -10.73
C VAL A 263 -22.75 -5.63 -11.33
N PRO A 264 -22.59 -5.55 -12.67
CA PRO A 264 -21.50 -4.78 -13.30
C PRO A 264 -21.39 -3.31 -12.86
N SER A 265 -22.50 -2.61 -12.68
CA SER A 265 -22.53 -1.23 -12.20
C SER A 265 -21.98 -1.07 -10.77
N GLU A 266 -22.23 -2.05 -9.90
CA GLU A 266 -21.69 -2.04 -8.54
C GLU A 266 -20.19 -2.37 -8.50
N LEU A 267 -19.71 -3.17 -9.46
CA LEU A 267 -18.29 -3.50 -9.57
C LEU A 267 -17.44 -2.25 -9.79
N ALA A 268 -17.90 -1.34 -10.66
CA ALA A 268 -17.21 -0.09 -10.92
C ALA A 268 -17.08 0.76 -9.63
N LEU A 269 -18.15 0.85 -8.83
CA LEU A 269 -18.16 1.60 -7.57
C LEU A 269 -17.31 0.95 -6.45
N ARG A 270 -17.04 -0.35 -6.54
CA ARG A 270 -16.23 -1.10 -5.56
C ARG A 270 -14.76 -1.18 -5.93
N ARG A 271 -14.37 -0.78 -7.15
CA ARG A 271 -12.98 -0.83 -7.60
C ARG A 271 -12.12 0.17 -6.84
N PRO A 272 -11.04 -0.29 -6.18
CA PRO A 272 -10.20 0.61 -5.40
C PRO A 272 -9.49 1.67 -6.23
N ASP A 273 -9.14 1.39 -7.49
CA ASP A 273 -8.51 2.34 -8.40
C ASP A 273 -9.45 3.51 -8.77
N ILE A 274 -10.74 3.23 -8.97
CA ILE A 274 -11.77 4.26 -9.21
C ILE A 274 -11.99 5.10 -7.94
N ILE A 275 -12.12 4.45 -6.78
CA ILE A 275 -12.26 5.15 -5.49
C ILE A 275 -11.04 6.05 -5.23
N GLN A 276 -9.84 5.59 -5.54
CA GLN A 276 -8.61 6.37 -5.42
C GLN A 276 -8.62 7.60 -6.32
N ALA A 277 -8.97 7.44 -7.59
CA ALA A 277 -9.01 8.55 -8.55
C ALA A 277 -10.08 9.58 -8.19
N ASP A 278 -11.27 9.14 -7.75
CA ASP A 278 -12.34 9.99 -7.25
C ASP A 278 -11.89 10.81 -6.04
N ALA A 279 -11.28 10.16 -5.05
CA ALA A 279 -10.77 10.85 -3.88
C ALA A 279 -9.66 11.86 -4.22
N GLN A 280 -8.77 11.54 -5.16
CA GLN A 280 -7.75 12.47 -5.65
C GLN A 280 -8.36 13.68 -6.34
N LEU A 281 -9.42 13.50 -7.15
CA LEU A 281 -10.15 14.59 -7.77
C LEU A 281 -10.76 15.51 -6.69
N HIS A 282 -11.44 14.94 -5.69
CA HIS A 282 -12.03 15.72 -4.60
C HIS A 282 -10.98 16.45 -3.78
N ALA A 283 -9.82 15.85 -3.54
CA ALA A 283 -8.70 16.52 -2.88
C ALA A 283 -8.22 17.75 -3.68
N ALA A 284 -8.07 17.61 -5.00
CA ALA A 284 -7.66 18.72 -5.87
C ALA A 284 -8.71 19.83 -5.91
N VAL A 285 -10.01 19.51 -5.90
CA VAL A 285 -11.09 20.51 -5.82
C VAL A 285 -11.03 21.28 -4.49
N ALA A 286 -10.76 20.59 -3.39
CA ALA A 286 -10.61 21.21 -2.08
C ALA A 286 -9.35 22.11 -2.02
N ASP A 287 -8.22 21.70 -2.65
CA ASP A 287 -7.04 22.56 -2.79
C ASP A 287 -7.33 23.86 -3.57
N VAL A 288 -8.15 23.79 -4.63
CA VAL A 288 -8.59 24.99 -5.35
C VAL A 288 -9.43 25.90 -4.46
N ALA A 289 -10.28 25.32 -3.59
CA ALA A 289 -11.07 26.11 -2.63
C ALA A 289 -10.15 26.80 -1.61
N ALA A 290 -9.15 26.12 -1.07
CA ALA A 290 -8.14 26.67 -0.18
C ALA A 290 -7.35 27.82 -0.85
N ALA A 291 -6.89 27.61 -2.10
CA ALA A 291 -6.18 28.64 -2.85
C ALA A 291 -7.03 29.87 -3.18
N LYS A 292 -8.35 29.72 -3.37
CA LYS A 292 -9.28 30.85 -3.50
C LYS A 292 -9.42 31.63 -2.20
N ALA A 293 -9.39 30.96 -1.06
CA ALA A 293 -9.45 31.62 0.25
C ALA A 293 -8.19 32.48 0.52
N ASP A 294 -7.04 32.17 -0.09
CA ASP A 294 -5.80 32.97 0.02
C ASP A 294 -5.89 34.40 -0.57
N PHE A 295 -6.91 34.68 -1.40
CA PHE A 295 -7.18 36.05 -1.86
C PHE A 295 -7.74 36.96 -0.75
N TYR A 296 -8.16 36.41 0.37
CA TYR A 296 -8.71 37.12 1.49
C TYR A 296 -7.70 37.24 2.64
N PRO A 297 -7.77 38.33 3.48
CA PRO A 297 -6.85 38.49 4.60
C PRO A 297 -7.08 37.39 5.65
N ARG A 298 -5.98 36.83 6.17
CA ARG A 298 -6.03 35.88 7.30
C ARG A 298 -6.16 36.64 8.61
N ILE A 299 -7.07 36.26 9.45
CA ILE A 299 -7.34 36.91 10.75
C ILE A 299 -6.99 35.91 11.85
N SER A 300 -6.04 36.28 12.71
CA SER A 300 -5.64 35.48 13.87
C SER A 300 -5.89 36.26 15.17
N LEU A 301 -6.34 35.59 16.20
CA LEU A 301 -6.40 36.07 17.56
C LEU A 301 -5.14 35.59 18.30
N ASN A 302 -4.36 36.55 18.81
CA ASN A 302 -3.16 36.25 19.56
C ASN A 302 -3.31 36.68 21.02
N ALA A 303 -2.81 35.85 21.92
CA ALA A 303 -2.72 36.14 23.34
C ALA A 303 -1.35 35.75 23.87
N SER A 304 -0.76 36.57 24.70
CA SER A 304 0.45 36.22 25.43
C SER A 304 0.38 36.71 26.87
N ALA A 305 1.01 35.98 27.77
CA ALA A 305 1.19 36.35 29.15
C ALA A 305 2.53 35.81 29.63
N GLY A 306 3.25 36.63 30.41
CA GLY A 306 4.58 36.25 30.84
C GLY A 306 5.17 37.18 31.90
N THR A 307 6.43 36.99 32.16
CA THR A 307 7.26 37.85 33.02
C THR A 307 8.62 38.08 32.37
N GLU A 308 9.12 39.29 32.52
CA GLU A 308 10.43 39.69 31.99
C GLU A 308 11.16 40.57 32.99
N ALA A 309 12.47 40.37 33.18
CA ALA A 309 13.25 41.10 34.13
C ALA A 309 14.74 41.12 33.76
N PHE A 310 15.47 42.16 34.18
CA PHE A 310 16.91 42.22 34.09
C PHE A 310 17.58 41.35 35.18
N ASP A 311 16.99 41.28 36.36
CA ASP A 311 17.45 40.42 37.44
C ASP A 311 16.51 39.26 37.66
N PHE A 312 17.07 38.07 37.84
CA PHE A 312 16.27 36.85 38.05
C PHE A 312 15.38 36.93 39.31
N SER A 313 15.85 37.65 40.34
CA SER A 313 15.08 37.87 41.59
C SER A 313 13.75 38.60 41.37
N ASP A 314 13.67 39.37 40.27
CA ASP A 314 12.46 40.18 39.96
C ASP A 314 11.42 39.41 39.13
N MET A 315 11.80 38.25 38.59
CA MET A 315 10.93 37.47 37.69
C MET A 315 9.57 37.06 38.26
N GLY A 316 9.38 37.03 39.58
CA GLY A 316 8.12 36.73 40.23
C GLY A 316 7.32 37.96 40.66
N SER A 317 7.87 39.15 40.48
CA SER A 317 7.26 40.39 40.95
C SER A 317 6.03 40.79 40.12
N TRP A 318 5.14 41.57 40.68
CA TRP A 318 4.01 42.11 39.92
C TRP A 318 4.46 43.04 38.79
N GLY A 319 5.55 43.76 38.98
CA GLY A 319 6.08 44.74 38.02
C GLY A 319 6.74 44.12 36.79
N SER A 320 7.11 42.82 36.81
CA SER A 320 7.72 42.10 35.70
C SER A 320 6.68 41.43 34.78
N ARG A 321 5.40 41.48 35.07
CA ARG A 321 4.34 40.82 34.29
C ARG A 321 4.07 41.56 33.01
N THR A 322 3.96 40.83 31.94
CA THR A 322 3.59 41.30 30.63
C THR A 322 2.41 40.53 30.11
N TYR A 323 1.51 41.13 29.37
CA TYR A 323 0.44 40.45 28.66
C TYR A 323 0.01 41.25 27.43
N SER A 324 -0.44 40.54 26.44
CA SER A 324 -1.10 41.13 25.26
C SER A 324 -2.23 40.23 24.76
N VAL A 325 -3.30 40.86 24.26
CA VAL A 325 -4.38 40.16 23.55
C VAL A 325 -4.81 41.05 22.42
N GLY A 326 -4.91 40.50 21.20
CA GLY A 326 -5.37 41.27 20.07
C GLY A 326 -5.48 40.47 18.78
N PRO A 327 -6.27 40.95 17.81
CA PRO A 327 -6.29 40.38 16.47
C PRO A 327 -5.06 40.83 15.69
N SER A 328 -4.63 39.97 14.74
CA SER A 328 -3.68 40.32 13.68
C SER A 328 -4.20 39.87 12.33
N PHE A 329 -3.83 40.60 11.30
CA PHE A 329 -4.20 40.33 9.91
C PHE A 329 -3.06 40.66 8.97
#